data_00abbb146e6a57bf22cc287904b28495
#
_entry.id   00abbb146e6a57bf22cc287904b28495
#
_cell.length_a   1.000
_cell.length_b   1.000
_cell.length_c   1.000
_cell.angle_alpha   90.00
_cell.angle_beta   90.00
_cell.angle_gamma   90.00
#
_symmetry.space_group_name_H-M   'P 1'
#
loop_
_entity.id
_entity.type
_entity.pdbx_description
1 polymer ?
#
loop_
_entity_poly.entity_id
_entity_poly.type
_entity_poly.pdbx_seq_one_letter_code
_entity_poly.pdbx_strand_id
1 'polypeptide(L)'
;MPSQDFFARVRESWTTVGRMPPEARQVGARRVPPRVAAERPAAPWGAFPLSELAMLAGIVAAGIGLAGGSGGWPILVAGLALCAVGGLELAFREHFGGYRSHTLLLAGVPTVAVHAALAVSIGGPPAADVLTLVVNLAVFASFFTAFRKAYRVRRARAEGRAER
;
A
#
# COMPACT_ATOMS: atom_id res chain seq x y z
N MET A 1 22.18 27.05 16.74
CA MET A 1 20.71 27.02 16.89
C MET A 1 20.06 27.12 15.51
N PRO A 2 19.88 26.00 14.77
CA PRO A 2 19.39 26.05 13.38
C PRO A 2 17.86 25.92 13.22
N SER A 3 17.09 25.75 14.31
CA SER A 3 15.65 25.45 14.22
C SER A 3 14.74 26.65 13.97
N GLN A 4 15.12 27.84 14.43
CA GLN A 4 14.27 29.03 14.28
C GLN A 4 14.22 29.55 12.83
N ASP A 5 15.32 29.44 12.10
CA ASP A 5 15.38 29.86 10.70
C ASP A 5 14.60 28.97 9.74
N PHE A 6 14.41 27.69 10.11
CA PHE A 6 13.59 26.78 9.31
C PHE A 6 12.11 27.13 9.37
N PHE A 7 11.57 27.34 10.57
CA PHE A 7 10.15 27.71 10.74
C PHE A 7 9.85 29.11 10.19
N ALA A 8 10.80 30.04 10.30
CA ALA A 8 10.68 31.36 9.70
C ALA A 8 10.55 31.27 8.17
N ARG A 9 11.42 30.49 7.50
CA ARG A 9 11.38 30.26 6.06
C ARG A 9 10.10 29.55 5.60
N VAL A 10 9.63 28.56 6.34
CA VAL A 10 8.36 27.88 6.05
C VAL A 10 7.20 28.87 6.15
N ARG A 11 7.14 29.69 7.20
CA ARG A 11 6.09 30.71 7.36
C ARG A 11 6.12 31.73 6.24
N GLU A 12 7.31 32.21 5.85
CA GLU A 12 7.50 33.16 4.76
C GLU A 12 7.05 32.59 3.41
N SER A 13 7.33 31.32 3.13
CA SER A 13 6.87 30.64 1.91
C SER A 13 5.35 30.57 1.80
N TRP A 14 4.65 30.31 2.94
CA TRP A 14 3.19 30.28 2.98
C TRP A 14 2.57 31.67 2.78
N THR A 15 3.16 32.71 3.34
CA THR A 15 2.69 34.09 3.17
C THR A 15 2.90 34.60 1.75
N THR A 16 3.99 34.20 1.10
CA THR A 16 4.31 34.55 -0.28
C THR A 16 3.34 33.90 -1.27
N VAL A 17 2.98 32.61 -1.04
CA VAL A 17 1.97 31.90 -1.85
C VAL A 17 0.60 32.57 -1.75
N GLY A 18 0.23 33.08 -0.57
CA GLY A 18 -1.02 33.80 -0.35
C GLY A 18 -1.12 35.16 -1.06
N ARG A 19 0.02 35.79 -1.38
CA ARG A 19 0.11 37.09 -2.04
C ARG A 19 0.28 37.01 -3.57
N MET A 20 0.39 35.79 -4.14
CA MET A 20 0.50 35.66 -5.60
C MET A 20 -0.79 36.13 -6.30
N PRO A 21 -0.70 36.95 -7.35
CA PRO A 21 -1.84 37.31 -8.16
C PRO A 21 -2.55 36.07 -8.70
N PRO A 22 -3.88 36.12 -8.92
CA PRO A 22 -4.66 34.99 -9.41
C PRO A 22 -4.08 34.38 -10.71
N GLU A 23 -3.53 35.21 -11.57
CA GLU A 23 -2.90 34.82 -12.84
C GLU A 23 -1.62 34.02 -12.64
N ALA A 24 -0.75 34.41 -11.70
CA ALA A 24 0.46 33.68 -11.37
C ALA A 24 0.15 32.31 -10.73
N ARG A 25 -0.97 32.23 -9.99
CA ARG A 25 -1.48 30.97 -9.42
C ARG A 25 -1.97 30.00 -10.52
N GLN A 26 -2.51 30.53 -11.62
CA GLN A 26 -2.96 29.73 -12.76
C GLN A 26 -1.81 29.25 -13.65
N VAL A 27 -0.76 30.04 -13.81
CA VAL A 27 0.44 29.66 -14.57
C VAL A 27 1.24 28.58 -13.85
N GLY A 28 1.29 28.62 -12.50
CA GLY A 28 1.90 27.56 -11.67
C GLY A 28 1.06 26.30 -11.59
N ALA A 29 -0.24 26.39 -11.72
CA ALA A 29 -1.13 25.27 -11.95
C ALA A 29 -1.02 24.83 -13.41
N ARG A 30 0.14 24.26 -13.80
CA ARG A 30 0.23 23.43 -14.99
C ARG A 30 -1.02 22.58 -14.98
N ARG A 31 -1.95 22.79 -15.92
CA ARG A 31 -3.09 21.91 -16.10
C ARG A 31 -2.51 20.52 -16.29
N VAL A 32 -2.42 19.78 -15.18
CA VAL A 32 -2.23 18.35 -15.26
C VAL A 32 -3.45 17.90 -16.06
N PRO A 33 -3.27 17.40 -17.29
CA PRO A 33 -4.40 16.93 -18.06
C PRO A 33 -5.22 16.03 -17.14
N PRO A 34 -6.56 16.08 -17.18
CA PRO A 34 -7.36 15.19 -16.34
C PRO A 34 -6.74 13.81 -16.53
N ARG A 35 -6.15 13.29 -15.46
CA ARG A 35 -5.56 11.96 -15.50
C ARG A 35 -6.68 11.09 -15.99
N VAL A 36 -6.53 10.54 -17.20
CA VAL A 36 -7.44 9.51 -17.69
C VAL A 36 -7.40 8.46 -16.58
N ALA A 37 -8.50 8.42 -15.82
CA ALA A 37 -8.58 7.53 -14.67
C ALA A 37 -8.48 6.13 -15.27
N ALA A 38 -7.34 5.46 -15.04
CA ALA A 38 -7.22 4.09 -15.47
C ALA A 38 -8.41 3.35 -14.89
N GLU A 39 -9.20 2.69 -15.74
CA GLU A 39 -10.36 1.94 -15.30
C GLU A 39 -9.90 0.85 -14.33
N ARG A 40 -10.68 0.66 -13.27
CA ARG A 40 -10.40 -0.39 -12.29
C ARG A 40 -10.38 -1.74 -13.02
N PRO A 41 -9.30 -2.53 -12.92
CA PRO A 41 -9.23 -3.82 -13.60
C PRO A 41 -10.39 -4.71 -13.18
N ALA A 42 -11.04 -5.34 -14.15
CA ALA A 42 -12.11 -6.29 -13.90
C ALA A 42 -11.60 -7.48 -13.07
N ALA A 43 -12.44 -7.98 -12.18
CA ALA A 43 -12.12 -9.18 -11.42
C ALA A 43 -12.17 -10.42 -12.32
N PRO A 44 -11.38 -11.48 -12.04
CA PRO A 44 -11.43 -12.73 -12.81
C PRO A 44 -12.82 -13.41 -12.81
N TRP A 45 -13.60 -13.14 -11.76
CA TRP A 45 -14.97 -13.64 -11.57
C TRP A 45 -16.06 -12.64 -12.04
N GLY A 46 -15.69 -11.63 -12.82
CA GLY A 46 -16.63 -10.66 -13.40
C GLY A 46 -17.05 -9.56 -12.42
N ALA A 47 -18.31 -9.14 -12.49
CA ALA A 47 -18.85 -8.03 -11.71
C ALA A 47 -19.20 -8.40 -10.24
N PHE A 48 -19.08 -9.66 -9.85
CA PHE A 48 -19.41 -10.09 -8.49
C PHE A 48 -18.32 -9.62 -7.50
N PRO A 49 -18.68 -8.98 -6.37
CA PRO A 49 -17.71 -8.39 -5.42
C PRO A 49 -17.14 -9.44 -4.44
N LEU A 50 -16.53 -10.52 -4.98
CA LEU A 50 -16.08 -11.64 -4.15
C LEU A 50 -15.00 -11.23 -3.15
N SER A 51 -14.02 -10.41 -3.55
CA SER A 51 -12.93 -9.96 -2.66
C SER A 51 -13.46 -9.08 -1.54
N GLU A 52 -14.39 -8.19 -1.86
CA GLU A 52 -15.03 -7.30 -0.90
C GLU A 52 -15.88 -8.08 0.11
N LEU A 53 -16.61 -9.10 -0.37
CA LEU A 53 -17.39 -10.01 0.51
C LEU A 53 -16.49 -10.88 1.37
N ALA A 54 -15.38 -11.37 0.84
CA ALA A 54 -14.39 -12.12 1.62
C ALA A 54 -13.81 -11.26 2.74
N MET A 55 -13.44 -10.00 2.45
CA MET A 55 -12.96 -9.07 3.47
C MET A 55 -14.03 -8.78 4.53
N LEU A 56 -15.28 -8.54 4.12
CA LEU A 56 -16.37 -8.29 5.06
C LEU A 56 -16.63 -9.51 5.97
N ALA A 57 -16.71 -10.71 5.38
CA ALA A 57 -16.86 -11.94 6.14
C ALA A 57 -15.68 -12.16 7.09
N GLY A 58 -14.47 -11.85 6.65
CA GLY A 58 -13.26 -11.91 7.46
C GLY A 58 -13.30 -10.94 8.65
N ILE A 59 -13.75 -9.70 8.46
CA ILE A 59 -13.93 -8.72 9.54
C ILE A 59 -14.96 -9.22 10.57
N VAL A 60 -16.08 -9.73 10.10
CA VAL A 60 -17.12 -10.27 10.99
C VAL A 60 -16.58 -11.48 11.80
N ALA A 61 -15.90 -12.41 11.13
CA ALA A 61 -15.31 -13.57 11.78
C ALA A 61 -14.23 -13.15 12.80
N ALA A 62 -13.38 -12.19 12.45
CA ALA A 62 -12.37 -11.67 13.38
C ALA A 62 -13.01 -11.00 14.60
N GLY A 63 -14.12 -10.25 14.43
CA GLY A 63 -14.88 -9.65 15.52
C GLY A 63 -15.49 -10.72 16.46
N ILE A 64 -16.08 -11.77 15.89
CA ILE A 64 -16.61 -12.91 16.67
C ILE A 64 -15.47 -13.61 17.43
N GLY A 65 -14.32 -13.82 16.76
CA GLY A 65 -13.15 -14.44 17.39
C GLY A 65 -12.61 -13.62 18.57
N LEU A 66 -12.55 -12.30 18.44
CA LEU A 66 -12.16 -11.38 19.54
C LEU A 66 -13.14 -11.44 20.70
N ALA A 67 -14.44 -11.47 20.43
CA ALA A 67 -15.48 -11.55 21.46
C ALA A 67 -15.52 -12.91 22.20
N GLY A 68 -15.03 -13.98 21.54
CA GLY A 68 -15.00 -15.36 22.09
C GLY A 68 -13.88 -15.62 23.11
N GLY A 69 -13.08 -14.61 23.45
CA GLY A 69 -11.98 -14.75 24.41
C GLY A 69 -10.94 -15.81 23.99
N SER A 70 -10.46 -16.62 24.94
CA SER A 70 -9.44 -17.64 24.66
C SER A 70 -9.89 -18.75 23.69
N GLY A 71 -11.20 -19.04 23.64
CA GLY A 71 -11.77 -19.98 22.65
C GLY A 71 -11.96 -19.41 21.25
N GLY A 72 -11.94 -18.11 21.09
CA GLY A 72 -12.17 -17.44 19.82
C GLY A 72 -10.96 -17.39 18.89
N TRP A 73 -9.76 -17.79 19.36
CA TRP A 73 -8.52 -17.69 18.58
C TRP A 73 -8.57 -18.32 17.17
N PRO A 74 -9.09 -19.52 16.96
CA PRO A 74 -9.17 -20.11 15.62
C PRO A 74 -10.04 -19.27 14.65
N ILE A 75 -11.16 -18.74 15.14
CA ILE A 75 -12.08 -17.92 14.36
C ILE A 75 -11.42 -16.56 14.02
N LEU A 76 -10.71 -15.97 14.99
CA LEU A 76 -9.94 -14.74 14.78
C LEU A 76 -8.91 -14.94 13.68
N VAL A 77 -8.10 -15.99 13.76
CA VAL A 77 -7.06 -16.28 12.76
C VAL A 77 -7.67 -16.54 11.37
N ALA A 78 -8.73 -17.32 11.30
CA ALA A 78 -9.46 -17.58 10.06
C ALA A 78 -10.04 -16.30 9.45
N GLY A 79 -10.62 -15.42 10.26
CA GLY A 79 -11.12 -14.11 9.85
C GLY A 79 -10.03 -13.20 9.30
N LEU A 80 -8.90 -13.10 10.00
CA LEU A 80 -7.75 -12.32 9.55
C LEU A 80 -7.15 -12.87 8.25
N ALA A 81 -7.06 -14.21 8.12
CA ALA A 81 -6.59 -14.85 6.90
C ALA A 81 -7.51 -14.55 5.71
N LEU A 82 -8.83 -14.60 5.91
CA LEU A 82 -9.79 -14.28 4.86
C LEU A 82 -9.72 -12.81 4.44
N CYS A 83 -9.57 -11.87 5.38
CA CYS A 83 -9.32 -10.47 5.09
C CYS A 83 -8.03 -10.29 4.29
N ALA A 84 -6.95 -10.98 4.69
CA ALA A 84 -5.67 -10.88 4.02
C ALA A 84 -5.74 -11.39 2.57
N VAL A 85 -6.40 -12.52 2.32
CA VAL A 85 -6.57 -13.08 0.97
C VAL A 85 -7.39 -12.14 0.09
N GLY A 86 -8.53 -11.64 0.56
CA GLY A 86 -9.37 -10.70 -0.19
C GLY A 86 -8.65 -9.38 -0.46
N GLY A 87 -7.98 -8.83 0.55
CA GLY A 87 -7.22 -7.58 0.42
C GLY A 87 -6.00 -7.70 -0.48
N LEU A 88 -5.28 -8.81 -0.42
CA LEU A 88 -4.14 -9.07 -1.30
C LEU A 88 -4.57 -9.25 -2.76
N GLU A 89 -5.64 -10.01 -3.01
CA GLU A 89 -6.18 -10.16 -4.37
C GLU A 89 -6.47 -8.79 -4.98
N LEU A 90 -7.22 -7.96 -4.25
CA LEU A 90 -7.54 -6.62 -4.68
C LEU A 90 -6.28 -5.77 -4.93
N ALA A 91 -5.33 -5.80 -4.01
CA ALA A 91 -4.07 -5.06 -4.12
C ALA A 91 -3.23 -5.52 -5.31
N PHE A 92 -3.14 -6.83 -5.57
CA PHE A 92 -2.47 -7.38 -6.75
C PHE A 92 -3.13 -6.91 -8.04
N ARG A 93 -4.43 -7.06 -8.15
CA ARG A 93 -5.22 -6.67 -9.32
C ARG A 93 -5.05 -5.20 -9.66
N GLU A 94 -5.23 -4.32 -8.67
CA GLU A 94 -5.10 -2.88 -8.88
C GLU A 94 -3.67 -2.44 -9.17
N HIS A 95 -2.69 -3.05 -8.51
CA HIS A 95 -1.28 -2.72 -8.68
C HIS A 95 -0.77 -3.10 -10.07
N PHE A 96 -1.01 -4.35 -10.49
CA PHE A 96 -0.57 -4.85 -11.79
C PHE A 96 -1.46 -4.38 -12.96
N GLY A 97 -2.67 -3.92 -12.68
CA GLY A 97 -3.51 -3.19 -13.63
C GLY A 97 -3.05 -1.74 -13.86
N GLY A 98 -2.15 -1.20 -13.04
CA GLY A 98 -1.70 0.19 -13.13
C GLY A 98 -2.72 1.21 -12.58
N TYR A 99 -3.78 0.73 -11.91
CA TYR A 99 -4.84 1.57 -11.34
C TYR A 99 -4.39 2.26 -10.07
N ARG A 100 -3.98 1.50 -9.05
CA ARG A 100 -3.46 2.01 -7.76
C ARG A 100 -2.14 1.36 -7.39
N SER A 101 -1.27 2.14 -6.74
CA SER A 101 0.00 1.61 -6.24
C SER A 101 -0.16 1.05 -4.83
N HIS A 102 -0.06 -0.26 -4.69
CA HIS A 102 -0.02 -0.96 -3.40
C HIS A 102 1.39 -1.46 -3.07
N THR A 103 2.41 -0.71 -3.49
CA THR A 103 3.83 -1.11 -3.40
C THR A 103 4.26 -1.46 -1.97
N LEU A 104 3.84 -0.66 -0.97
CA LEU A 104 4.19 -0.91 0.44
C LEU A 104 3.58 -2.21 0.96
N LEU A 105 2.29 -2.44 0.69
CA LEU A 105 1.59 -3.63 1.12
C LEU A 105 2.20 -4.88 0.47
N LEU A 106 2.40 -4.83 -0.86
CA LEU A 106 2.94 -5.96 -1.60
C LEU A 106 4.41 -6.27 -1.24
N ALA A 107 5.21 -5.27 -0.89
CA ALA A 107 6.58 -5.48 -0.38
C ALA A 107 6.58 -6.01 1.05
N GLY A 108 5.61 -5.62 1.87
CA GLY A 108 5.47 -6.11 3.25
C GLY A 108 5.20 -7.61 3.33
N VAL A 109 4.39 -8.16 2.42
CA VAL A 109 4.03 -9.60 2.44
C VAL A 109 5.24 -10.53 2.39
N PRO A 110 6.16 -10.46 1.40
CA PRO A 110 7.34 -11.32 1.39
C PRO A 110 8.27 -11.03 2.57
N THR A 111 8.33 -9.79 3.05
CA THR A 111 9.13 -9.46 4.23
C THR A 111 8.60 -10.18 5.47
N VAL A 112 7.30 -10.16 5.71
CA VAL A 112 6.66 -10.90 6.82
C VAL A 112 6.85 -12.41 6.65
N ALA A 113 6.73 -12.93 5.43
CA ALA A 113 6.97 -14.36 5.16
C ALA A 113 8.41 -14.78 5.49
N VAL A 114 9.39 -13.98 5.09
CA VAL A 114 10.82 -14.23 5.43
C VAL A 114 11.03 -14.12 6.92
N HIS A 115 10.46 -13.11 7.58
CA HIS A 115 10.55 -12.97 9.04
C HIS A 115 9.97 -14.18 9.77
N ALA A 116 8.79 -14.64 9.36
CA ALA A 116 8.15 -15.83 9.92
C ALA A 116 9.00 -17.10 9.68
N ALA A 117 9.58 -17.26 8.49
CA ALA A 117 10.45 -18.39 8.18
C ALA A 117 11.71 -18.39 9.05
N LEU A 118 12.32 -17.21 9.28
CA LEU A 118 13.46 -17.07 10.20
C LEU A 118 13.05 -17.44 11.64
N ALA A 119 11.88 -16.97 12.11
CA ALA A 119 11.37 -17.31 13.43
C ALA A 119 11.23 -18.82 13.64
N VAL A 120 10.65 -19.51 12.66
CA VAL A 120 10.49 -20.97 12.70
C VAL A 120 11.85 -21.69 12.66
N SER A 121 12.79 -21.22 11.82
CA SER A 121 14.11 -21.84 11.65
C SER A 121 15.02 -21.71 12.88
N ILE A 122 14.87 -20.63 13.64
CA ILE A 122 15.67 -20.34 14.84
C ILE A 122 15.04 -20.97 16.10
N GLY A 123 13.80 -21.44 16.00
CA GLY A 123 13.08 -22.06 17.12
C GLY A 123 12.53 -21.07 18.14
N GLY A 124 12.31 -19.82 17.74
CA GLY A 124 11.72 -18.79 18.59
C GLY A 124 11.49 -17.49 17.82
N PRO A 125 10.83 -16.49 18.43
CA PRO A 125 10.73 -15.18 17.80
C PRO A 125 12.16 -14.71 17.50
N PRO A 126 12.47 -14.33 16.24
CA PRO A 126 13.77 -13.79 15.92
C PRO A 126 13.98 -12.61 16.84
N ALA A 127 15.00 -12.71 17.68
CA ALA A 127 15.41 -11.59 18.51
C ALA A 127 15.53 -10.37 17.57
N ALA A 128 15.24 -9.19 18.09
CA ALA A 128 15.47 -7.94 17.36
C ALA A 128 16.98 -7.70 17.23
N ASP A 129 17.68 -8.70 16.66
CA ASP A 129 19.11 -8.59 16.36
C ASP A 129 19.29 -7.79 15.07
N VAL A 130 20.43 -7.19 14.96
CA VAL A 130 20.80 -6.34 13.83
C VAL A 130 20.74 -7.13 12.52
N LEU A 131 21.09 -8.42 12.54
CA LEU A 131 21.09 -9.26 11.34
C LEU A 131 19.68 -9.48 10.81
N THR A 132 18.74 -9.86 11.67
CA THR A 132 17.33 -10.03 11.31
C THR A 132 16.73 -8.72 10.76
N LEU A 133 17.05 -7.58 11.38
CA LEU A 133 16.62 -6.28 10.91
C LEU A 133 17.19 -5.98 9.51
N VAL A 134 18.47 -6.21 9.28
CA VAL A 134 19.15 -5.98 7.99
C VAL A 134 18.55 -6.87 6.91
N VAL A 135 18.32 -8.15 7.19
CA VAL A 135 17.70 -9.08 6.23
C VAL A 135 16.29 -8.61 5.87
N ASN A 136 15.46 -8.29 6.85
CA ASN A 136 14.10 -7.81 6.60
C ASN A 136 14.10 -6.51 5.81
N LEU A 137 14.98 -5.57 6.12
CA LEU A 137 15.10 -4.31 5.38
C LEU A 137 15.56 -4.54 3.93
N ALA A 138 16.52 -5.43 3.71
CA ALA A 138 17.03 -5.78 2.38
C ALA A 138 15.92 -6.44 1.53
N VAL A 139 15.18 -7.39 2.10
CA VAL A 139 14.03 -8.03 1.45
C VAL A 139 12.96 -7.00 1.10
N PHE A 140 12.57 -6.17 2.07
CA PHE A 140 11.57 -5.12 1.85
C PHE A 140 12.00 -4.15 0.74
N ALA A 141 13.22 -3.62 0.79
CA ALA A 141 13.74 -2.69 -0.19
C ALA A 141 13.79 -3.30 -1.60
N SER A 142 14.18 -4.57 -1.71
CA SER A 142 14.24 -5.31 -2.98
C SER A 142 12.85 -5.45 -3.60
N PHE A 143 11.87 -5.93 -2.85
CA PHE A 143 10.49 -6.07 -3.33
C PHE A 143 9.83 -4.72 -3.56
N PHE A 144 10.08 -3.73 -2.70
CA PHE A 144 9.57 -2.37 -2.87
C PHE A 144 10.03 -1.76 -4.21
N THR A 145 11.32 -1.85 -4.51
CA THR A 145 11.87 -1.33 -5.77
C THR A 145 11.33 -2.09 -6.98
N ALA A 146 11.23 -3.41 -6.90
CA ALA A 146 10.68 -4.26 -7.95
C ALA A 146 9.20 -3.94 -8.24
N PHE A 147 8.35 -3.91 -7.22
CA PHE A 147 6.93 -3.59 -7.38
C PHE A 147 6.71 -2.15 -7.84
N ARG A 148 7.48 -1.19 -7.30
CA ARG A 148 7.41 0.20 -7.75
C ARG A 148 7.76 0.33 -9.24
N LYS A 149 8.78 -0.38 -9.71
CA LYS A 149 9.15 -0.43 -11.13
C LYS A 149 8.04 -1.07 -11.96
N ALA A 150 7.50 -2.20 -11.52
CA ALA A 150 6.41 -2.89 -12.21
C ALA A 150 5.18 -2.00 -12.35
N TYR A 151 4.77 -1.33 -11.27
CA TYR A 151 3.66 -0.39 -11.30
C TYR A 151 3.86 0.75 -12.30
N ARG A 152 5.04 1.39 -12.30
CA ARG A 152 5.35 2.48 -13.22
C ARG A 152 5.25 2.05 -14.68
N VAL A 153 5.77 0.88 -15.01
CA VAL A 153 5.70 0.34 -16.39
C VAL A 153 4.25 0.05 -16.79
N ARG A 154 3.46 -0.56 -15.90
CA ARG A 154 2.05 -0.86 -16.16
C ARG A 154 1.22 0.41 -16.31
N ARG A 155 1.47 1.38 -15.44
CA ARG A 155 0.81 2.69 -15.48
C ARG A 155 1.06 3.42 -16.80
N ALA A 156 2.32 3.51 -17.24
CA ALA A 156 2.68 4.15 -18.50
C ALA A 156 2.01 3.46 -19.71
N ARG A 157 1.92 2.11 -19.69
CA ARG A 157 1.20 1.36 -20.74
C ARG A 157 -0.30 1.61 -20.74
N ALA A 158 -0.92 1.80 -19.57
CA ALA A 158 -2.34 2.11 -19.47
C ALA A 158 -2.63 3.51 -20.02
N GLU A 159 -1.80 4.50 -19.68
CA GLU A 159 -1.90 5.87 -20.19
C GLU A 159 -1.72 5.94 -21.71
N GLY A 160 -0.73 5.28 -22.29
CA GLY A 160 -0.51 5.25 -23.76
C GLY A 160 -1.54 4.45 -24.56
N ARG A 161 -2.40 3.64 -23.90
CA ARG A 161 -3.57 3.03 -24.54
C ARG A 161 -4.78 3.96 -24.59
N ALA A 162 -4.93 4.80 -23.56
CA ALA A 162 -6.05 5.73 -23.47
C ALA A 162 -5.91 6.93 -24.43
N GLU A 163 -4.72 7.18 -24.96
CA GLU A 163 -4.41 8.24 -25.93
C GLU A 163 -4.60 7.80 -27.40
N ARG A 164 -4.89 6.54 -27.67
CA ARG A 164 -5.10 5.96 -29.01
C ARG A 164 -6.54 5.76 -29.33
#